data_e1815c0de42060e877da01d52b209be9
#
_entry.id   e1815c0de42060e877da01d52b209be9
#
_cell.length_a   1.000
_cell.length_b   1.000
_cell.length_c   1.000
_cell.angle_alpha   90.00
_cell.angle_beta   90.00
_cell.angle_gamma   90.00
#
_symmetry.space_group_name_H-M   'P 1'
#
loop_
_entity.id
_entity.type
_entity.pdbx_description
1 polymer ?
#
loop_
_entity_poly.entity_id
_entity_poly.type
_entity_poly.pdbx_seq_one_letter_code
_entity_poly.pdbx_strand_id
1 'polypeptide(L)'
;MKMESHGQCVLLALLLVSNVLIRVHAQEGEEVTETWTGRACKCDCEGAESPTQFTSLSPTPPRVMECMPECPYHKPLGLEAGSVRPDQISCSNEDQYTGWFSSWLPSNARLNNQGFGCAWLSKFQDNSQWLQIDLKEVMVVSGILTQGRCDADEWITKYSVQYRTDQNLNWIYYKDQTGNNRVFYGNSDRSSSVQNLLRPPMVTRYIRLLPLGWHTRIAIRMELLLCMSKCT
;
A
#
# COMPACT_ATOMS: atom_id res chain seq x y z
N MET A 1 -21.81 -31.36 67.33
CA MET A 1 -20.37 -31.10 67.28
C MET A 1 -19.86 -31.46 65.86
N LYS A 2 -19.96 -30.55 64.89
CA LYS A 2 -19.39 -30.63 63.57
C LYS A 2 -19.65 -29.28 62.84
N MET A 3 -18.87 -28.28 63.17
CA MET A 3 -18.87 -26.98 62.50
C MET A 3 -17.43 -26.42 62.60
N GLU A 4 -16.48 -26.99 61.85
CA GLU A 4 -15.11 -26.40 61.75
C GLU A 4 -14.38 -26.77 60.43
N SER A 5 -15.08 -27.23 59.40
CA SER A 5 -14.41 -27.66 58.18
C SER A 5 -14.61 -26.74 56.94
N HIS A 6 -15.51 -25.73 57.01
CA HIS A 6 -15.78 -24.89 55.85
C HIS A 6 -14.97 -23.60 55.77
N GLY A 7 -14.35 -23.14 56.85
CA GLY A 7 -13.57 -21.90 56.84
C GLY A 7 -12.19 -22.03 56.21
N GLN A 8 -11.55 -23.18 56.31
CA GLN A 8 -10.17 -23.38 55.79
C GLN A 8 -10.14 -23.57 54.28
N CYS A 9 -11.18 -24.17 53.66
CA CYS A 9 -11.22 -24.30 52.19
C CYS A 9 -11.45 -22.98 51.46
N VAL A 10 -12.22 -22.06 52.07
CA VAL A 10 -12.48 -20.75 51.45
C VAL A 10 -11.22 -19.86 51.49
N LEU A 11 -10.44 -19.90 52.55
CA LEU A 11 -9.20 -19.13 52.63
C LEU A 11 -8.13 -19.63 51.67
N LEU A 12 -8.00 -20.95 51.48
CA LEU A 12 -7.08 -21.54 50.50
C LEU A 12 -7.48 -21.23 49.05
N ALA A 13 -8.78 -21.20 48.74
CA ALA A 13 -9.29 -20.82 47.41
C ALA A 13 -9.04 -19.34 47.11
N LEU A 14 -9.19 -18.44 48.07
CA LEU A 14 -8.92 -17.01 47.91
C LEU A 14 -7.43 -16.72 47.71
N LEU A 15 -6.54 -17.46 48.39
CA LEU A 15 -5.08 -17.33 48.21
C LEU A 15 -4.61 -17.85 46.86
N LEU A 16 -5.23 -18.89 46.31
CA LEU A 16 -4.93 -19.40 44.99
C LEU A 16 -5.40 -18.46 43.89
N VAL A 17 -6.56 -17.83 44.03
CA VAL A 17 -7.07 -16.84 43.08
C VAL A 17 -6.21 -15.56 43.10
N SER A 18 -5.75 -15.11 44.28
CA SER A 18 -4.82 -13.97 44.36
C SER A 18 -3.49 -14.24 43.68
N ASN A 19 -2.93 -15.46 43.82
CA ASN A 19 -1.66 -15.81 43.18
C ASN A 19 -1.79 -16.00 41.68
N VAL A 20 -2.96 -16.40 41.17
CA VAL A 20 -3.24 -16.46 39.74
C VAL A 20 -3.41 -15.06 39.13
N LEU A 21 -4.10 -14.14 39.81
CA LEU A 21 -4.24 -12.76 39.39
C LEU A 21 -2.91 -11.98 39.40
N ILE A 22 -2.03 -12.23 40.34
CA ILE A 22 -0.69 -11.60 40.38
C ILE A 22 0.23 -12.15 39.26
N ARG A 23 0.05 -13.39 38.83
CA ARG A 23 0.82 -13.95 37.71
C ARG A 23 0.31 -13.55 36.34
N VAL A 24 -0.94 -13.14 36.20
CA VAL A 24 -1.49 -12.64 34.92
C VAL A 24 -1.12 -11.17 34.67
N HIS A 25 -0.70 -10.41 35.71
CA HIS A 25 -0.28 -9.01 35.56
C HIS A 25 1.25 -8.83 35.35
N ALA A 26 2.01 -9.91 35.22
CA ALA A 26 3.47 -9.86 35.02
C ALA A 26 3.93 -10.37 33.65
N GLN A 27 3.04 -10.37 32.65
CA GLN A 27 3.35 -10.54 31.23
C GLN A 27 2.68 -9.45 30.42
N GLU A 28 2.94 -8.19 30.78
CA GLU A 28 2.97 -7.15 29.75
C GLU A 28 4.20 -7.47 28.90
N GLY A 29 3.92 -8.16 27.79
CA GLY A 29 4.88 -8.32 26.74
C GLY A 29 5.30 -6.93 26.29
N GLU A 30 6.58 -6.69 26.32
CA GLU A 30 7.25 -5.61 25.62
C GLU A 30 6.78 -5.70 24.16
N GLU A 31 5.76 -4.89 23.82
CA GLU A 31 5.42 -4.57 22.46
C GLU A 31 6.65 -3.86 21.92
N VAL A 32 7.54 -4.62 21.29
CA VAL A 32 8.59 -4.07 20.47
C VAL A 32 7.85 -3.39 19.32
N THR A 33 7.42 -2.16 19.57
CA THR A 33 7.19 -1.22 18.51
C THR A 33 8.57 -1.05 17.86
N GLU A 34 8.84 -1.83 16.82
CA GLU A 34 9.83 -1.45 15.85
C GLU A 34 9.35 -0.12 15.27
N THR A 35 9.63 0.95 16.03
CA THR A 35 9.63 2.28 15.45
C THR A 35 10.62 2.17 14.31
N TRP A 36 10.09 2.24 13.11
CA TRP A 36 10.86 2.41 11.89
C TRP A 36 11.60 3.74 12.04
N THR A 37 12.67 3.72 12.83
CA THR A 37 13.66 4.78 12.85
C THR A 37 14.29 4.69 11.47
N GLY A 38 13.78 5.53 10.55
CA GLY A 38 14.40 5.73 9.28
C GLY A 38 15.89 5.94 9.56
N ARG A 39 16.72 4.92 9.31
CA ARG A 39 18.14 5.13 9.22
C ARG A 39 18.25 6.24 8.21
N ALA A 40 18.68 7.41 8.71
CA ALA A 40 18.97 8.55 7.87
C ALA A 40 19.66 8.01 6.63
N CYS A 41 19.07 8.25 5.45
CA CYS A 41 19.71 7.92 4.20
C CYS A 41 21.09 8.54 4.30
N LYS A 42 22.13 7.70 4.45
CA LYS A 42 23.50 8.15 4.42
C LYS A 42 23.72 8.54 2.97
N CYS A 43 23.48 9.82 2.68
CA CYS A 43 23.89 10.40 1.42
C CYS A 43 25.44 10.44 1.49
N ASP A 44 26.10 9.37 1.03
CA ASP A 44 27.51 9.40 0.76
C ASP A 44 27.70 10.29 -0.47
N CYS A 45 27.83 11.59 -0.21
CA CYS A 45 28.37 12.54 -1.17
C CYS A 45 29.88 12.28 -1.20
N GLU A 46 30.32 11.15 -1.78
CA GLU A 46 31.72 10.99 -2.14
C GLU A 46 32.03 11.95 -3.27
N GLY A 47 32.73 13.04 -2.96
CA GLY A 47 33.16 14.00 -3.96
C GLY A 47 33.25 15.47 -3.50
N ALA A 48 33.14 15.77 -2.22
CA ALA A 48 33.46 17.12 -1.75
C ALA A 48 34.91 17.17 -1.29
N GLU A 49 35.81 17.55 -2.19
CA GLU A 49 37.12 18.08 -1.82
C GLU A 49 36.94 19.24 -0.84
N SER A 50 37.83 19.28 0.16
CA SER A 50 37.84 20.28 1.23
C SER A 50 37.69 21.71 0.70
N PRO A 51 36.83 22.56 1.28
CA PRO A 51 36.69 23.92 0.83
C PRO A 51 37.90 24.73 1.28
N THR A 52 38.77 25.05 0.36
CA THR A 52 39.65 26.22 0.49
C THR A 52 38.78 27.46 0.55
N GLN A 53 39.09 28.31 1.53
CA GLN A 53 38.42 29.56 1.86
C GLN A 53 38.01 30.38 0.65
N PHE A 54 36.72 30.66 0.52
CA PHE A 54 36.23 31.79 -0.25
C PHE A 54 35.26 32.60 0.60
N THR A 55 35.78 33.75 1.04
CA THR A 55 35.00 34.87 1.53
C THR A 55 34.18 35.45 0.38
N SER A 56 32.85 35.31 0.40
CA SER A 56 31.96 36.31 -0.17
C SER A 56 30.54 36.18 0.41
N LEU A 57 30.07 37.29 0.93
CA LEU A 57 28.75 37.53 1.49
C LEU A 57 27.64 37.33 0.44
N SER A 58 26.78 36.36 0.64
CA SER A 58 25.40 36.38 0.13
C SER A 58 24.53 35.49 1.02
N PRO A 59 23.46 36.03 1.63
CA PRO A 59 22.59 35.25 2.51
C PRO A 59 21.52 34.53 1.70
N THR A 60 21.89 33.50 0.99
CA THR A 60 20.91 32.49 0.50
C THR A 60 20.91 31.36 1.54
N PRO A 61 19.76 31.05 2.17
CA PRO A 61 19.72 29.93 3.10
C PRO A 61 20.11 28.65 2.33
N PRO A 62 20.93 27.77 2.95
CA PRO A 62 21.26 26.48 2.30
C PRO A 62 19.96 25.77 1.97
N ARG A 63 19.77 25.41 0.69
CA ARG A 63 18.73 24.46 0.31
C ARG A 63 19.08 23.16 1.03
N VAL A 64 18.33 22.87 2.08
CA VAL A 64 18.32 21.53 2.66
C VAL A 64 17.82 20.62 1.53
N MET A 65 18.71 19.89 0.90
CA MET A 65 18.31 18.79 0.02
C MET A 65 17.67 17.74 0.92
N GLU A 66 16.36 17.75 0.98
CA GLU A 66 15.57 16.75 1.66
C GLU A 66 15.76 15.44 0.88
N CYS A 67 16.62 14.54 1.40
CA CYS A 67 16.79 13.21 0.85
C CYS A 67 15.47 12.47 0.95
N MET A 68 14.75 12.30 -0.17
CA MET A 68 13.59 11.46 -0.20
C MET A 68 14.01 10.00 -0.11
N PRO A 69 13.42 9.21 0.79
CA PRO A 69 13.74 7.79 0.87
C PRO A 69 13.38 7.12 -0.44
N GLU A 70 14.37 6.58 -1.11
CA GLU A 70 14.18 5.75 -2.30
C GLU A 70 14.17 4.28 -1.91
N CYS A 71 13.39 3.49 -2.64
CA CYS A 71 13.38 2.06 -2.47
C CYS A 71 14.56 1.45 -3.22
N PRO A 72 15.47 0.70 -2.56
CA PRO A 72 16.62 0.13 -3.23
C PRO A 72 16.25 -1.02 -4.17
N TYR A 73 15.23 -1.82 -3.83
CA TYR A 73 14.79 -2.96 -4.65
C TYR A 73 13.27 -3.03 -4.71
N HIS A 74 12.75 -3.37 -5.90
CA HIS A 74 11.33 -3.50 -6.16
C HIS A 74 10.96 -4.98 -6.40
N LYS A 75 9.97 -5.49 -5.66
CA LYS A 75 9.46 -6.85 -5.83
C LYS A 75 7.98 -6.80 -6.18
N PRO A 76 7.51 -7.53 -7.20
CA PRO A 76 6.08 -7.65 -7.47
C PRO A 76 5.31 -8.19 -6.26
N LEU A 77 4.13 -7.63 -5.97
CA LEU A 77 3.23 -8.14 -4.93
C LEU A 77 2.67 -9.51 -5.29
N GLY A 78 2.45 -9.73 -6.59
CA GLY A 78 1.98 -11.02 -7.11
C GLY A 78 0.54 -11.02 -7.60
N LEU A 79 0.04 -9.90 -8.14
CA LEU A 79 -1.22 -9.91 -8.88
C LEU A 79 -1.07 -10.79 -10.13
N GLU A 80 0.01 -10.59 -10.91
CA GLU A 80 0.33 -11.40 -12.09
C GLU A 80 0.50 -12.88 -11.74
N ALA A 81 1.27 -13.18 -10.70
CA ALA A 81 1.55 -14.54 -10.25
C ALA A 81 0.35 -15.26 -9.60
N GLY A 82 -0.76 -14.54 -9.34
CA GLY A 82 -1.94 -15.10 -8.68
C GLY A 82 -1.81 -15.24 -7.15
N SER A 83 -0.73 -14.76 -6.54
CA SER A 83 -0.54 -14.80 -5.08
C SER A 83 -1.54 -13.90 -4.35
N VAL A 84 -1.94 -12.80 -4.96
CA VAL A 84 -3.03 -11.95 -4.48
C VAL A 84 -4.36 -12.62 -4.82
N ARG A 85 -5.13 -13.02 -3.79
CA ARG A 85 -6.39 -13.71 -3.96
C ARG A 85 -7.50 -12.79 -4.48
N PRO A 86 -8.54 -13.34 -5.14
CA PRO A 86 -9.69 -12.55 -5.63
C PRO A 86 -10.37 -11.69 -4.56
N ASP A 87 -10.51 -12.19 -3.33
CA ASP A 87 -11.13 -11.48 -2.21
C ASP A 87 -10.33 -10.26 -1.70
N GLN A 88 -9.09 -10.10 -2.16
CA GLN A 88 -8.25 -8.93 -1.86
C GLN A 88 -8.46 -7.79 -2.86
N ILE A 89 -9.11 -8.04 -3.98
CA ILE A 89 -9.30 -7.10 -5.08
C ILE A 89 -10.78 -6.76 -5.20
N SER A 90 -11.13 -5.52 -5.02
CA SER A 90 -12.52 -5.02 -5.08
C SER A 90 -12.61 -3.74 -5.90
N CYS A 91 -13.82 -3.35 -6.29
CA CYS A 91 -14.03 -2.12 -7.05
C CYS A 91 -15.32 -1.40 -6.67
N SER A 92 -15.49 -0.20 -7.19
CA SER A 92 -16.76 0.51 -7.12
C SER A 92 -17.87 -0.28 -7.83
N ASN A 93 -19.08 -0.30 -7.22
CA ASN A 93 -20.27 -0.91 -7.80
C ASN A 93 -20.13 -2.40 -8.15
N GLU A 94 -19.34 -3.15 -7.38
CA GLU A 94 -19.06 -4.58 -7.62
C GLU A 94 -20.33 -5.43 -7.58
N ASP A 95 -21.33 -5.06 -6.75
CA ASP A 95 -22.65 -5.66 -6.66
C ASP A 95 -23.46 -5.62 -7.97
N GLN A 96 -23.10 -4.74 -8.89
CA GLN A 96 -23.78 -4.54 -10.16
C GLN A 96 -23.13 -5.29 -11.34
N TYR A 97 -22.11 -6.13 -11.06
CA TYR A 97 -21.42 -6.90 -12.10
C TYR A 97 -22.21 -8.14 -12.49
N THR A 98 -23.21 -7.95 -13.34
CA THR A 98 -24.10 -8.97 -13.88
C THR A 98 -24.03 -9.07 -15.40
N GLY A 99 -24.48 -10.16 -15.99
CA GLY A 99 -24.47 -10.38 -17.43
C GLY A 99 -23.06 -10.31 -18.02
N TRP A 100 -22.86 -9.55 -19.08
CA TRP A 100 -21.55 -9.41 -19.72
C TRP A 100 -20.46 -8.89 -18.77
N PHE A 101 -20.78 -8.00 -17.82
CA PHE A 101 -19.81 -7.47 -16.86
C PHE A 101 -19.30 -8.50 -15.86
N SER A 102 -20.00 -9.61 -15.66
CA SER A 102 -19.54 -10.68 -14.76
C SER A 102 -18.21 -11.34 -15.19
N SER A 103 -17.78 -11.12 -16.43
CA SER A 103 -16.49 -11.57 -16.94
C SER A 103 -15.35 -10.56 -16.70
N TRP A 104 -15.65 -9.35 -16.25
CA TRP A 104 -14.69 -8.22 -16.16
C TRP A 104 -14.47 -7.77 -14.72
N LEU A 105 -14.44 -8.72 -13.81
CA LEU A 105 -14.35 -8.50 -12.37
C LEU A 105 -13.03 -7.82 -11.96
N PRO A 106 -13.00 -7.16 -10.80
CA PRO A 106 -11.78 -6.55 -10.26
C PRO A 106 -10.65 -7.57 -10.07
N SER A 107 -10.97 -8.82 -9.73
CA SER A 107 -9.99 -9.91 -9.59
C SER A 107 -9.23 -10.25 -10.88
N ASN A 108 -9.69 -9.78 -12.04
CA ASN A 108 -9.05 -9.96 -13.33
C ASN A 108 -8.04 -8.84 -13.67
N ALA A 109 -7.92 -7.82 -12.83
CA ALA A 109 -6.98 -6.71 -13.00
C ALA A 109 -5.52 -7.14 -12.75
N ARG A 110 -5.06 -8.21 -13.39
CA ARG A 110 -3.73 -8.80 -13.19
C ARG A 110 -2.84 -8.49 -14.39
N LEU A 111 -1.62 -8.01 -14.12
CA LEU A 111 -0.66 -7.71 -15.18
C LEU A 111 -0.46 -8.95 -16.06
N ASN A 112 -0.29 -8.74 -17.37
CA ASN A 112 -0.08 -9.77 -18.38
C ASN A 112 -1.21 -10.82 -18.53
N ASN A 113 -2.34 -10.68 -17.83
CA ASN A 113 -3.49 -11.56 -18.02
C ASN A 113 -4.00 -11.47 -19.47
N GLN A 114 -4.44 -12.59 -20.04
CA GLN A 114 -4.84 -12.75 -21.44
C GLN A 114 -6.20 -13.45 -21.56
N GLY A 115 -6.77 -13.41 -22.76
CA GLY A 115 -8.03 -14.07 -23.09
C GLY A 115 -9.26 -13.22 -22.75
N PHE A 116 -10.44 -13.84 -22.85
CA PHE A 116 -11.69 -13.16 -22.52
C PHE A 116 -11.79 -12.92 -21.01
N GLY A 117 -12.19 -11.70 -20.60
CA GLY A 117 -12.21 -11.34 -19.19
C GLY A 117 -10.82 -11.05 -18.59
N CYS A 118 -9.85 -10.65 -19.40
CA CYS A 118 -8.45 -10.48 -19.00
C CYS A 118 -8.16 -9.27 -18.12
N ALA A 119 -9.10 -8.35 -17.91
CA ALA A 119 -8.89 -7.09 -17.23
C ALA A 119 -10.08 -6.77 -16.31
N TRP A 120 -9.89 -5.84 -15.39
CA TRP A 120 -11.02 -5.14 -14.80
C TRP A 120 -11.54 -4.08 -15.77
N LEU A 121 -12.86 -4.10 -16.03
CA LEU A 121 -13.59 -3.02 -16.67
C LEU A 121 -14.53 -2.37 -15.67
N SER A 122 -14.44 -1.06 -15.53
CA SER A 122 -15.40 -0.34 -14.69
C SER A 122 -16.82 -0.42 -15.25
N LYS A 123 -17.80 -0.62 -14.39
CA LYS A 123 -19.21 -0.62 -14.75
C LYS A 123 -19.65 0.71 -15.32
N PHE A 124 -19.17 1.82 -14.73
CA PHE A 124 -19.46 3.18 -15.14
C PHE A 124 -18.20 3.88 -15.61
N GLN A 125 -18.38 4.94 -16.42
CA GLN A 125 -17.28 5.67 -17.04
C GLN A 125 -17.26 7.11 -16.51
N ASP A 126 -16.94 7.24 -15.21
CA ASP A 126 -16.86 8.53 -14.50
C ASP A 126 -15.73 8.52 -13.46
N ASN A 127 -15.42 9.69 -12.89
CA ASN A 127 -14.32 9.87 -11.94
C ASN A 127 -14.60 9.34 -10.52
N SER A 128 -15.79 8.77 -10.27
CA SER A 128 -16.14 8.16 -8.99
C SER A 128 -15.69 6.71 -8.89
N GLN A 129 -15.23 6.14 -9.99
CA GLN A 129 -14.82 4.75 -10.06
C GLN A 129 -13.46 4.53 -9.39
N TRP A 130 -13.27 3.34 -8.81
CA TRP A 130 -12.02 2.93 -8.19
C TRP A 130 -11.82 1.41 -8.24
N LEU A 131 -10.55 1.01 -8.29
CA LEU A 131 -10.07 -0.35 -8.08
C LEU A 131 -9.25 -0.38 -6.78
N GLN A 132 -9.52 -1.31 -5.87
CA GLN A 132 -8.88 -1.41 -4.56
C GLN A 132 -8.17 -2.74 -4.38
N ILE A 133 -6.98 -2.70 -3.76
CA ILE A 133 -6.23 -3.86 -3.32
C ILE A 133 -6.09 -3.81 -1.79
N ASP A 134 -6.46 -4.89 -1.08
CA ASP A 134 -6.13 -5.14 0.33
C ASP A 134 -4.87 -6.01 0.41
N LEU A 135 -3.79 -5.45 0.91
CA LEU A 135 -2.51 -6.14 1.09
C LEU A 135 -2.53 -7.15 2.25
N LYS A 136 -3.62 -7.17 3.05
CA LYS A 136 -3.85 -7.93 4.29
C LYS A 136 -3.01 -7.46 5.48
N GLU A 137 -1.85 -6.93 5.26
CA GLU A 137 -0.96 -6.33 6.26
C GLU A 137 -0.43 -4.99 5.76
N VAL A 138 0.20 -4.22 6.65
CA VAL A 138 0.83 -2.95 6.28
C VAL A 138 2.15 -3.25 5.58
N MET A 139 2.27 -2.81 4.34
CA MET A 139 3.45 -3.00 3.49
C MET A 139 3.96 -1.66 2.96
N VAL A 140 5.18 -1.66 2.44
CA VAL A 140 5.79 -0.52 1.78
C VAL A 140 5.66 -0.72 0.26
N VAL A 141 4.76 0.03 -0.36
CA VAL A 141 4.53 0.01 -1.81
C VAL A 141 5.40 1.07 -2.48
N SER A 142 6.19 0.66 -3.44
CA SER A 142 7.21 1.49 -4.11
C SER A 142 6.89 1.80 -5.57
N GLY A 143 5.88 1.17 -6.16
CA GLY A 143 5.50 1.43 -7.53
C GLY A 143 4.24 0.70 -7.97
N ILE A 144 3.76 1.09 -9.15
CA ILE A 144 2.56 0.57 -9.80
C ILE A 144 2.90 0.34 -11.26
N LEU A 145 2.61 -0.87 -11.77
CA LEU A 145 2.63 -1.16 -13.20
C LEU A 145 1.20 -1.26 -13.71
N THR A 146 0.94 -0.72 -14.89
CA THR A 146 -0.38 -0.76 -15.51
C THR A 146 -0.30 -1.15 -16.98
N GLN A 147 -1.34 -1.85 -17.45
CA GLN A 147 -1.61 -2.16 -18.85
C GLN A 147 -3.09 -1.87 -19.14
N GLY A 148 -3.43 -1.70 -20.39
CA GLY A 148 -4.82 -1.65 -20.81
C GLY A 148 -5.48 -3.05 -20.87
N ARG A 149 -6.66 -3.10 -21.44
CA ARG A 149 -7.38 -4.35 -21.76
C ARG A 149 -6.61 -5.15 -22.83
N CYS A 150 -6.61 -6.49 -22.74
CA CYS A 150 -5.79 -7.30 -23.63
C CYS A 150 -6.38 -7.46 -25.06
N ASP A 151 -7.71 -7.41 -25.19
CA ASP A 151 -8.43 -7.78 -26.41
C ASP A 151 -9.17 -6.60 -27.10
N ALA A 152 -9.09 -5.37 -26.53
CA ALA A 152 -9.68 -4.17 -27.09
C ALA A 152 -8.87 -2.92 -26.75
N ASP A 153 -9.04 -1.85 -27.54
CA ASP A 153 -8.36 -0.57 -27.36
C ASP A 153 -9.04 0.26 -26.28
N GLU A 154 -8.85 -0.19 -25.03
CA GLU A 154 -9.42 0.40 -23.82
C GLU A 154 -8.34 0.42 -22.72
N TRP A 155 -8.06 1.60 -22.15
CA TRP A 155 -7.05 1.78 -21.09
C TRP A 155 -7.25 3.06 -20.29
N ILE A 156 -6.67 3.11 -19.09
CA ILE A 156 -6.60 4.32 -18.27
C ILE A 156 -5.39 5.14 -18.71
N THR A 157 -5.61 6.42 -19.07
CA THR A 157 -4.56 7.37 -19.48
C THR A 157 -4.01 8.18 -18.32
N LYS A 158 -4.82 8.43 -17.28
CA LYS A 158 -4.43 9.16 -16.05
C LYS A 158 -5.18 8.61 -14.87
N TYR A 159 -4.51 8.58 -13.72
CA TYR A 159 -5.13 8.17 -12.45
C TYR A 159 -4.50 8.88 -11.25
N SER A 160 -5.18 8.88 -10.13
CA SER A 160 -4.64 9.19 -8.82
C SER A 160 -4.70 7.96 -7.91
N VAL A 161 -4.03 8.05 -6.78
CA VAL A 161 -3.97 6.96 -5.79
C VAL A 161 -4.41 7.46 -4.45
N GLN A 162 -5.26 6.67 -3.78
CA GLN A 162 -5.59 6.82 -2.37
C GLN A 162 -5.09 5.62 -1.61
N TYR A 163 -4.78 5.81 -0.33
CA TYR A 163 -4.29 4.76 0.55
C TYR A 163 -4.73 4.96 2.00
N ARG A 164 -4.67 3.89 2.78
CA ARG A 164 -4.86 3.90 4.23
C ARG A 164 -4.24 2.64 4.85
N THR A 165 -3.83 2.73 6.12
CA THR A 165 -3.24 1.60 6.85
C THR A 165 -4.27 0.74 7.57
N ASP A 166 -5.46 1.27 7.86
CA ASP A 166 -6.55 0.56 8.53
C ASP A 166 -7.89 0.85 7.86
N GLN A 167 -8.83 -0.11 7.96
CA GLN A 167 -10.16 0.01 7.34
C GLN A 167 -11.04 1.12 7.93
N ASN A 168 -10.78 1.52 9.18
CA ASN A 168 -11.55 2.56 9.88
C ASN A 168 -10.99 3.97 9.63
N LEU A 169 -9.82 4.07 9.00
CA LEU A 169 -9.22 5.35 8.66
C LEU A 169 -9.78 5.94 7.37
N ASN A 170 -9.76 7.26 7.29
CA ASN A 170 -10.11 7.97 6.06
C ASN A 170 -9.09 7.69 4.96
N TRP A 171 -9.56 7.70 3.72
CA TRP A 171 -8.69 7.64 2.55
C TRP A 171 -7.86 8.90 2.41
N ILE A 172 -6.55 8.73 2.18
CA ILE A 172 -5.59 9.83 1.97
C ILE A 172 -5.09 9.73 0.53
N TYR A 173 -5.09 10.84 -0.18
CA TYR A 173 -4.47 10.90 -1.51
C TYR A 173 -2.95 10.85 -1.40
N TYR A 174 -2.33 10.06 -2.27
CA TYR A 174 -0.89 10.16 -2.49
C TYR A 174 -0.59 11.51 -3.14
N LYS A 175 0.30 12.27 -2.50
CA LYS A 175 0.61 13.65 -2.87
C LYS A 175 1.94 13.76 -3.59
N ASP A 176 2.06 14.77 -4.43
CA ASP A 176 3.34 15.17 -5.00
C ASP A 176 4.14 16.05 -4.02
N GLN A 177 5.34 16.46 -4.45
CA GLN A 177 6.23 17.28 -3.64
C GLN A 177 5.69 18.69 -3.33
N THR A 178 4.69 19.14 -4.06
CA THR A 178 4.03 20.44 -3.87
C THR A 178 2.81 20.34 -2.95
N GLY A 179 2.48 19.12 -2.48
CA GLY A 179 1.33 18.85 -1.60
C GLY A 179 0.01 18.67 -2.37
N ASN A 180 0.01 18.69 -3.69
CA ASN A 180 -1.15 18.40 -4.51
C ASN A 180 -1.38 16.89 -4.66
N ASN A 181 -2.63 16.50 -4.94
CA ASN A 181 -2.92 15.11 -5.27
C ASN A 181 -2.15 14.70 -6.53
N ARG A 182 -1.29 13.68 -6.39
CA ARG A 182 -0.45 13.23 -7.48
C ARG A 182 -1.30 12.64 -8.60
N VAL A 183 -1.09 13.14 -9.81
CA VAL A 183 -1.63 12.56 -11.04
C VAL A 183 -0.54 11.72 -11.70
N PHE A 184 -0.83 10.45 -11.92
CA PHE A 184 0.03 9.52 -12.64
C PHE A 184 -0.44 9.42 -14.10
N TYR A 185 0.50 9.39 -15.02
CA TYR A 185 0.21 9.09 -16.42
C TYR A 185 0.21 7.57 -16.59
N GLY A 186 -0.89 7.08 -17.15
CA GLY A 186 -1.11 5.67 -17.44
C GLY A 186 -0.71 5.29 -18.86
N ASN A 187 -1.50 4.43 -19.47
CA ASN A 187 -1.19 3.81 -20.76
C ASN A 187 -1.56 4.72 -21.95
N SER A 188 -0.87 4.50 -23.07
CA SER A 188 -1.20 5.06 -24.40
C SER A 188 -1.59 3.98 -25.41
N ASP A 189 -1.50 2.71 -25.02
CA ASP A 189 -1.96 1.55 -25.75
C ASP A 189 -2.44 0.46 -24.77
N ARG A 190 -2.96 -0.65 -25.32
CA ARG A 190 -3.52 -1.75 -24.54
C ARG A 190 -2.50 -2.75 -23.98
N SER A 191 -1.31 -2.84 -24.55
CA SER A 191 -0.37 -3.95 -24.32
C SER A 191 0.90 -3.56 -23.58
N SER A 192 1.39 -2.33 -23.75
CA SER A 192 2.61 -1.86 -23.08
C SER A 192 2.41 -1.71 -21.57
N SER A 193 3.40 -2.15 -20.80
CA SER A 193 3.42 -1.90 -19.35
C SER A 193 3.97 -0.51 -19.06
N VAL A 194 3.23 0.30 -18.31
CA VAL A 194 3.67 1.60 -17.81
C VAL A 194 4.00 1.47 -16.33
N GLN A 195 5.22 1.82 -15.95
CA GLN A 195 5.67 1.81 -14.57
C GLN A 195 5.71 3.21 -13.99
N ASN A 196 5.05 3.40 -12.85
CA ASN A 196 5.09 4.60 -12.05
C ASN A 196 5.68 4.27 -10.67
N LEU A 197 6.88 4.80 -10.38
CA LEU A 197 7.51 4.67 -9.07
C LEU A 197 6.95 5.70 -8.10
N LEU A 198 6.76 5.27 -6.86
CA LEU A 198 6.31 6.11 -5.74
C LEU A 198 7.53 6.67 -5.01
N ARG A 199 7.68 7.97 -5.02
CA ARG A 199 8.75 8.70 -4.34
C ARG A 199 8.14 9.83 -3.50
N PRO A 200 8.12 9.65 -2.16
CA PRO A 200 8.58 8.50 -1.37
C PRO A 200 7.69 7.25 -1.53
N PRO A 201 8.19 6.04 -1.21
CA PRO A 201 7.37 4.83 -1.11
C PRO A 201 6.23 5.00 -0.11
N MET A 202 5.14 4.30 -0.31
CA MET A 202 3.90 4.44 0.46
C MET A 202 3.77 3.31 1.48
N VAL A 203 3.64 3.64 2.76
CA VAL A 203 3.31 2.69 3.83
C VAL A 203 1.80 2.53 3.89
N THR A 204 1.27 1.36 3.55
CA THR A 204 -0.17 1.17 3.43
C THR A 204 -0.58 -0.29 3.56
N ARG A 205 -1.85 -0.52 3.95
CA ARG A 205 -2.53 -1.81 3.79
C ARG A 205 -3.54 -1.79 2.64
N TYR A 206 -4.25 -0.67 2.46
CA TYR A 206 -5.27 -0.56 1.41
C TYR A 206 -4.85 0.51 0.42
N ILE A 207 -4.87 0.18 -0.86
CA ILE A 207 -4.58 1.10 -1.95
C ILE A 207 -5.74 1.14 -2.93
N ARG A 208 -6.12 2.34 -3.38
CA ARG A 208 -7.10 2.56 -4.44
C ARG A 208 -6.47 3.29 -5.62
N LEU A 209 -6.71 2.79 -6.80
CA LEU A 209 -6.47 3.49 -8.06
C LEU A 209 -7.77 4.13 -8.51
N LEU A 210 -7.74 5.45 -8.75
CA LEU A 210 -8.89 6.25 -9.18
C LEU A 210 -8.63 6.77 -10.58
N PRO A 211 -9.34 6.30 -11.61
CA PRO A 211 -9.20 6.78 -12.98
C PRO A 211 -9.58 8.26 -13.08
N LEU A 212 -8.75 9.05 -13.74
CA LEU A 212 -8.98 10.48 -14.05
C LEU A 212 -9.11 10.74 -15.55
N GLY A 213 -8.68 9.81 -16.37
CA GLY A 213 -8.79 9.84 -17.82
C GLY A 213 -8.59 8.45 -18.39
N TRP A 214 -9.23 8.19 -19.53
CA TRP A 214 -9.20 6.88 -20.19
C TRP A 214 -9.42 7.01 -21.68
N HIS A 215 -9.06 5.97 -22.41
CA HIS A 215 -9.39 5.80 -23.81
C HIS A 215 -10.53 4.78 -23.93
N THR A 216 -11.60 5.15 -24.57
CA THR A 216 -12.84 4.39 -24.80
C THR A 216 -13.56 3.98 -23.51
N ARG A 217 -12.91 3.19 -22.64
CA ARG A 217 -13.45 2.72 -21.35
C ARG A 217 -12.36 2.65 -20.29
N ILE A 218 -12.79 2.71 -19.03
CA ILE A 218 -11.95 2.45 -17.88
C ILE A 218 -11.66 0.95 -17.83
N ALA A 219 -10.45 0.56 -18.24
CA ALA A 219 -9.97 -0.81 -18.26
C ALA A 219 -8.51 -0.86 -17.78
N ILE A 220 -8.17 -1.84 -16.95
CA ILE A 220 -6.82 -1.97 -16.42
C ILE A 220 -6.46 -3.40 -16.08
N ARG A 221 -5.19 -3.74 -16.35
CA ARG A 221 -4.40 -4.81 -15.71
C ARG A 221 -3.28 -4.14 -14.95
N MET A 222 -2.92 -4.64 -13.77
CA MET A 222 -1.92 -3.99 -12.94
C MET A 222 -1.11 -4.97 -12.09
N GLU A 223 0.02 -4.47 -11.60
CA GLU A 223 0.83 -5.06 -10.55
C GLU A 223 1.29 -3.96 -9.59
N LEU A 224 1.46 -4.30 -8.32
CA LEU A 224 2.07 -3.43 -7.33
C LEU A 224 3.50 -3.87 -7.07
N LEU A 225 4.38 -2.90 -6.84
CA LEU A 225 5.75 -3.16 -6.45
C LEU A 225 5.94 -2.87 -4.96
N LEU A 226 6.46 -3.84 -4.24
CA LEU A 226 6.85 -3.71 -2.85
C LEU A 226 8.30 -3.24 -2.74
N CYS A 227 8.59 -2.46 -1.72
CA CYS A 227 9.94 -2.04 -1.38
C CYS A 227 10.64 -3.09 -0.53
N MET A 228 11.81 -3.53 -0.96
CA MET A 228 12.64 -4.49 -0.24
C MET A 228 13.97 -3.85 0.15
N SER A 229 14.44 -4.16 1.36
CA SER A 229 15.75 -3.69 1.86
C SER A 229 16.94 -4.45 1.30
N LYS A 230 16.69 -5.66 0.75
CA LYS A 230 17.72 -6.55 0.14
C LYS A 230 17.12 -7.26 -1.07
N CYS A 231 17.97 -7.61 -2.06
CA CYS A 231 17.60 -8.56 -3.09
C CYS A 231 17.41 -9.96 -2.47
N THR A 232 16.23 -10.55 -2.67
CA THR A 232 15.90 -11.93 -2.25
C THR A 232 15.85 -12.84 -3.46
#